data_a1a72d4a17b34c97e6d9cb2a99968c96
#
_entry.id   a1a72d4a17b34c97e6d9cb2a99968c96
#
_cell.length_a   1.000
_cell.length_b   1.000
_cell.length_c   1.000
_cell.angle_alpha   90.00
_cell.angle_beta   90.00
_cell.angle_gamma   90.00
#
_symmetry.space_group_name_H-M   'P 1'
#
loop_
_entity.id
_entity.type
_entity.pdbx_description
1 polymer ?
#
loop_
_entity_poly.entity_id
_entity_poly.type
_entity_poly.pdbx_seq_one_letter_code
_entity_poly.pdbx_strand_id
1 'polypeptide(L)'
;RSWGGTTVEPIEDDPVFLEKLENLHKAIAARYDGKPFVVDMTLASLGNWGEGHYCATFGKSVPWAIIKKHIDLYKRCYKKSQLTIGDDWIGNNLVGDDRLAAREYIKKNKIAYRDDSILVEWHYFADCNKGTDSLLRPEFFDDIYPNAPATLELEHYNSTLKSGTWKGANGEKEGAAALRRVIKRAHCTYLGYHGNAEKYAKDNPEIIKELANKVGYWYFVNSVDFDADGDLVLEWENRGAAHAFNRYYLFAKIKGR
;
A
#
# COMPACT_ATOMS: atom_id res chain seq x y z
N ARG A 1 -21.54 7.94 11.05
CA ARG A 1 -21.90 9.35 10.74
C ARG A 1 -22.70 9.33 9.44
N SER A 2 -24.00 9.66 9.48
CA SER A 2 -24.79 9.84 8.27
C SER A 2 -24.33 11.15 7.58
N TRP A 3 -23.74 11.00 6.43
CA TRP A 3 -23.59 12.09 5.48
C TRP A 3 -25.00 12.36 4.92
N GLY A 4 -25.80 13.22 5.51
CA GLY A 4 -27.21 13.42 5.23
C GLY A 4 -27.58 13.28 3.74
N GLY A 5 -28.33 12.25 3.39
CA GLY A 5 -28.83 11.98 2.04
C GLY A 5 -29.07 10.50 1.79
N THR A 6 -29.84 10.19 0.76
CA THR A 6 -30.02 8.82 0.27
C THR A 6 -28.91 8.52 -0.74
N THR A 7 -28.02 7.59 -0.41
CA THR A 7 -27.05 7.07 -1.38
C THR A 7 -27.63 5.85 -2.09
N VAL A 8 -27.46 5.81 -3.40
CA VAL A 8 -27.79 4.63 -4.21
C VAL A 8 -26.47 3.95 -4.56
N GLU A 9 -26.32 2.70 -4.15
CA GLU A 9 -25.17 1.90 -4.52
C GLU A 9 -25.55 0.83 -5.53
N PRO A 10 -24.65 0.47 -6.44
CA PRO A 10 -24.88 -0.66 -7.32
C PRO A 10 -24.89 -1.96 -6.51
N ILE A 11 -25.63 -2.94 -7.00
CA ILE A 11 -25.48 -4.32 -6.53
C ILE A 11 -24.13 -4.82 -7.05
N GLU A 12 -23.23 -5.22 -6.15
CA GLU A 12 -21.81 -5.46 -6.42
C GLU A 12 -21.57 -6.54 -7.49
N ASP A 13 -22.46 -7.51 -7.60
CA ASP A 13 -22.36 -8.59 -8.59
C ASP A 13 -23.44 -8.55 -9.70
N ASP A 14 -24.14 -7.43 -9.82
CA ASP A 14 -25.07 -7.22 -10.91
C ASP A 14 -24.35 -7.32 -12.27
N PRO A 15 -24.84 -8.16 -13.21
CA PRO A 15 -24.16 -8.36 -14.49
C PRO A 15 -23.99 -7.09 -15.33
N VAL A 16 -24.97 -6.17 -15.27
CA VAL A 16 -24.90 -4.91 -16.02
C VAL A 16 -23.85 -3.99 -15.39
N PHE A 17 -23.82 -3.91 -14.06
CA PHE A 17 -22.78 -3.15 -13.35
C PHE A 17 -21.38 -3.67 -13.71
N LEU A 18 -21.15 -4.98 -13.61
CA LEU A 18 -19.87 -5.59 -13.93
C LEU A 18 -19.47 -5.39 -15.40
N GLU A 19 -20.41 -5.48 -16.34
CA GLU A 19 -20.15 -5.18 -17.76
C GLU A 19 -19.68 -3.74 -17.96
N LYS A 20 -20.38 -2.76 -17.36
CA LYS A 20 -20.02 -1.33 -17.49
C LYS A 20 -18.70 -1.02 -16.83
N LEU A 21 -18.44 -1.61 -15.66
CA LEU A 21 -17.17 -1.51 -14.96
C LEU A 21 -16.03 -2.08 -15.82
N GLU A 22 -16.22 -3.26 -16.42
CA GLU A 22 -15.21 -3.86 -17.29
C GLU A 22 -14.94 -3.01 -18.53
N ASN A 23 -15.98 -2.45 -19.15
CA ASN A 23 -15.82 -1.55 -20.30
C ASN A 23 -15.04 -0.29 -19.95
N LEU A 24 -15.30 0.31 -18.77
CA LEU A 24 -14.52 1.44 -18.26
C LEU A 24 -13.05 1.06 -18.10
N HIS A 25 -12.77 -0.06 -17.41
CA HIS A 25 -11.39 -0.48 -17.16
C HIS A 25 -10.65 -0.92 -18.43
N LYS A 26 -11.34 -1.50 -19.41
CA LYS A 26 -10.75 -1.76 -20.75
C LYS A 26 -10.31 -0.45 -21.44
N ALA A 27 -11.13 0.59 -21.37
CA ALA A 27 -10.80 1.89 -21.95
C ALA A 27 -9.62 2.55 -21.24
N ILE A 28 -9.56 2.49 -19.90
CA ILE A 28 -8.45 2.99 -19.11
C ILE A 28 -7.18 2.18 -19.43
N ALA A 29 -7.26 0.86 -19.44
CA ALA A 29 -6.12 -0.01 -19.70
C ALA A 29 -5.56 0.17 -21.11
N ALA A 30 -6.40 0.34 -22.14
CA ALA A 30 -5.96 0.63 -23.52
C ALA A 30 -5.06 1.88 -23.57
N ARG A 31 -5.25 2.83 -22.66
CA ARG A 31 -4.51 4.08 -22.64
C ARG A 31 -3.28 4.03 -21.70
N TYR A 32 -3.38 3.32 -20.57
CA TYR A 32 -2.44 3.46 -19.45
C TYR A 32 -1.72 2.18 -19.05
N ASP A 33 -2.21 0.98 -19.38
CA ASP A 33 -1.61 -0.27 -18.93
C ASP A 33 -0.14 -0.43 -19.38
N GLY A 34 0.75 -0.54 -18.42
CA GLY A 34 2.18 -0.68 -18.64
C GLY A 34 2.90 0.59 -19.10
N LYS A 35 2.27 1.78 -18.95
CA LYS A 35 2.98 3.04 -19.18
C LYS A 35 3.98 3.30 -18.05
N PRO A 36 5.19 3.80 -18.34
CA PRO A 36 6.26 3.92 -17.35
C PRO A 36 5.96 4.91 -16.21
N PHE A 37 4.99 5.80 -16.39
CA PHE A 37 4.54 6.74 -15.36
C PHE A 37 3.37 6.20 -14.52
N VAL A 38 2.86 4.99 -14.82
CA VAL A 38 1.81 4.32 -14.04
C VAL A 38 2.48 3.33 -13.10
N VAL A 39 2.47 3.65 -11.82
CA VAL A 39 3.10 2.85 -10.77
C VAL A 39 2.27 1.59 -10.49
N ASP A 40 0.99 1.77 -10.25
CA ASP A 40 0.03 0.69 -10.03
C ASP A 40 -1.37 1.06 -10.50
N MET A 41 -2.25 0.08 -10.49
CA MET A 41 -3.70 0.23 -10.69
C MET A 41 -4.40 -0.31 -9.45
N THR A 42 -4.87 0.62 -8.62
CA THR A 42 -5.60 0.28 -7.41
C THR A 42 -7.03 -0.15 -7.73
N LEU A 43 -7.45 -1.27 -7.18
CA LEU A 43 -8.83 -1.71 -7.23
C LEU A 43 -9.68 -0.79 -6.35
N ALA A 44 -10.72 -0.20 -6.94
CA ALA A 44 -11.54 0.81 -6.28
C ALA A 44 -13.03 0.69 -6.62
N SER A 45 -13.52 -0.53 -6.84
CA SER A 45 -14.89 -0.78 -7.28
C SER A 45 -15.82 -1.32 -6.20
N LEU A 46 -15.35 -1.48 -4.97
CA LEU A 46 -16.14 -1.94 -3.84
C LEU A 46 -15.96 -1.00 -2.64
N GLY A 47 -17.04 -0.82 -1.90
CA GLY A 47 -17.04 -0.08 -0.64
C GLY A 47 -16.96 1.43 -0.77
N ASN A 48 -16.95 2.09 0.37
CA ASN A 48 -16.80 3.54 0.44
C ASN A 48 -15.44 3.93 -0.15
N TRP A 49 -15.43 4.96 -0.97
CA TRP A 49 -14.24 5.47 -1.67
C TRP A 49 -13.44 4.43 -2.46
N GLY A 50 -14.02 3.24 -2.66
CA GLY A 50 -13.34 2.12 -3.30
C GLY A 50 -12.38 1.35 -2.38
N GLU A 51 -12.38 1.64 -1.09
CA GLU A 51 -11.47 1.04 -0.10
C GLU A 51 -11.90 -0.34 0.37
N GLY A 52 -13.10 -0.80 -0.03
CA GLY A 52 -13.60 -2.15 0.27
C GLY A 52 -14.35 -2.28 1.57
N HIS A 53 -14.38 -1.26 2.40
CA HIS A 53 -15.13 -1.29 3.65
C HIS A 53 -16.55 -0.73 3.50
N TYR A 54 -17.51 -1.41 4.14
CA TYR A 54 -18.90 -0.97 4.22
C TYR A 54 -19.33 -0.68 5.68
N CYS A 55 -18.46 -0.97 6.63
CA CYS A 55 -18.80 -0.95 8.06
C CYS A 55 -19.37 0.37 8.55
N ALA A 56 -18.85 1.49 8.02
CA ALA A 56 -19.30 2.82 8.44
C ALA A 56 -20.67 3.22 7.89
N THR A 57 -21.11 2.60 6.80
CA THR A 57 -22.31 3.03 6.05
C THR A 57 -23.42 1.97 6.08
N PHE A 58 -23.12 0.70 5.88
CA PHE A 58 -24.14 -0.32 5.61
C PHE A 58 -24.12 -1.53 6.53
N GLY A 59 -23.09 -1.70 7.35
CA GLY A 59 -22.96 -2.84 8.26
C GLY A 59 -22.98 -4.22 7.59
N LYS A 60 -22.64 -4.28 6.29
CA LYS A 60 -22.59 -5.52 5.51
C LYS A 60 -21.17 -5.90 5.11
N SER A 61 -20.97 -7.19 4.94
CA SER A 61 -19.75 -7.76 4.38
C SER A 61 -19.99 -8.25 2.95
N VAL A 62 -18.97 -8.18 2.11
CA VAL A 62 -19.02 -8.70 0.74
C VAL A 62 -18.41 -10.11 0.73
N PRO A 63 -19.12 -11.12 0.21
CA PRO A 63 -18.61 -12.48 0.11
C PRO A 63 -17.38 -12.59 -0.77
N TRP A 64 -16.50 -13.53 -0.46
CA TRP A 64 -15.28 -13.80 -1.24
C TRP A 64 -15.57 -14.00 -2.74
N ALA A 65 -16.62 -14.73 -3.08
CA ALA A 65 -16.98 -14.97 -4.47
C ALA A 65 -17.22 -13.66 -5.27
N ILE A 66 -17.79 -12.63 -4.64
CA ILE A 66 -18.04 -11.33 -5.26
C ILE A 66 -16.73 -10.54 -5.33
N ILE A 67 -15.98 -10.44 -4.24
CA ILE A 67 -14.66 -9.78 -4.22
C ILE A 67 -13.77 -10.36 -5.33
N LYS A 68 -13.74 -11.67 -5.47
CA LYS A 68 -12.96 -12.37 -6.49
C LYS A 68 -13.39 -11.99 -7.92
N LYS A 69 -14.71 -11.84 -8.19
CA LYS A 69 -15.19 -11.38 -9.50
C LYS A 69 -14.60 -10.02 -9.88
N HIS A 70 -14.55 -9.08 -8.93
CA HIS A 70 -13.94 -7.78 -9.13
C HIS A 70 -12.43 -7.88 -9.38
N ILE A 71 -11.70 -8.60 -8.54
CA ILE A 71 -10.26 -8.81 -8.76
C ILE A 71 -9.99 -9.41 -10.14
N ASP A 72 -10.75 -10.42 -10.55
CA ASP A 72 -10.61 -11.07 -11.84
C ASP A 72 -10.94 -10.13 -13.02
N LEU A 73 -11.88 -9.21 -12.84
CA LEU A 73 -12.19 -8.17 -13.83
C LEU A 73 -10.97 -7.27 -14.06
N TYR A 74 -10.36 -6.74 -13.00
CA TYR A 74 -9.16 -5.92 -13.13
C TYR A 74 -8.01 -6.71 -13.76
N LYS A 75 -7.78 -7.95 -13.36
CA LYS A 75 -6.78 -8.85 -13.96
C LYS A 75 -7.01 -9.09 -15.46
N ARG A 76 -8.28 -9.13 -15.92
CA ARG A 76 -8.57 -9.24 -17.35
C ARG A 76 -8.22 -7.97 -18.10
N CYS A 77 -8.39 -6.81 -17.48
CA CYS A 77 -8.14 -5.51 -18.11
C CYS A 77 -6.66 -5.12 -18.11
N TYR A 78 -5.96 -5.29 -16.99
CA TYR A 78 -4.57 -4.86 -16.81
C TYR A 78 -3.63 -6.06 -16.86
N LYS A 79 -2.69 -6.04 -17.82
CA LYS A 79 -1.75 -7.14 -18.07
C LYS A 79 -0.31 -6.81 -17.71
N LYS A 80 0.01 -5.54 -17.59
CA LYS A 80 1.38 -5.04 -17.42
C LYS A 80 1.56 -4.25 -16.13
N SER A 81 0.54 -3.48 -15.73
CA SER A 81 0.60 -2.67 -14.53
C SER A 81 0.44 -3.53 -13.28
N GLN A 82 1.13 -3.18 -12.21
CA GLN A 82 0.93 -3.76 -10.89
C GLN A 82 -0.52 -3.49 -10.44
N LEU A 83 -1.21 -4.52 -9.95
CA LEU A 83 -2.50 -4.37 -9.29
C LEU A 83 -2.30 -4.20 -7.79
N THR A 84 -3.04 -3.28 -7.19
CA THR A 84 -3.04 -3.02 -5.75
C THR A 84 -4.47 -3.09 -5.21
N ILE A 85 -4.64 -3.67 -4.02
CA ILE A 85 -5.94 -3.78 -3.34
C ILE A 85 -5.83 -3.20 -1.93
N GLY A 86 -6.86 -2.48 -1.48
CA GLY A 86 -6.98 -2.10 -0.08
C GLY A 86 -7.06 -3.35 0.80
N ASP A 87 -6.35 -3.36 1.91
CA ASP A 87 -6.37 -4.48 2.84
C ASP A 87 -7.77 -4.69 3.46
N ASP A 88 -8.56 -3.64 3.53
CA ASP A 88 -9.96 -3.65 3.97
C ASP A 88 -10.90 -4.48 3.09
N TRP A 89 -10.57 -4.64 1.79
CA TRP A 89 -11.35 -5.53 0.91
C TRP A 89 -11.40 -6.96 1.47
N ILE A 90 -10.33 -7.39 2.09
CA ILE A 90 -10.19 -8.72 2.66
C ILE A 90 -10.45 -8.69 4.16
N GLY A 91 -9.79 -7.77 4.86
CA GLY A 91 -9.76 -7.73 6.31
C GLY A 91 -11.09 -7.36 6.97
N ASN A 92 -11.87 -6.47 6.37
CA ASN A 92 -13.17 -6.06 6.90
C ASN A 92 -14.32 -6.95 6.41
N ASN A 93 -14.16 -7.64 5.28
CA ASN A 93 -15.24 -8.41 4.68
C ASN A 93 -15.17 -9.90 5.00
N LEU A 94 -13.99 -10.47 5.18
CA LEU A 94 -13.81 -11.91 5.23
C LEU A 94 -13.26 -12.39 6.57
N VAL A 95 -13.66 -13.57 6.96
CA VAL A 95 -13.18 -14.29 8.15
C VAL A 95 -12.90 -15.76 7.80
N GLY A 96 -12.17 -16.46 8.66
CA GLY A 96 -11.94 -17.90 8.54
C GLY A 96 -11.35 -18.32 7.19
N ASP A 97 -11.90 -19.38 6.62
CA ASP A 97 -11.39 -19.99 5.39
C ASP A 97 -11.48 -19.06 4.17
N ASP A 98 -12.53 -18.23 4.08
CA ASP A 98 -12.66 -17.25 3.00
C ASP A 98 -11.53 -16.21 3.02
N ARG A 99 -11.15 -15.73 4.23
CA ARG A 99 -10.01 -14.82 4.37
C ARG A 99 -8.69 -15.50 3.97
N LEU A 100 -8.48 -16.74 4.37
CA LEU A 100 -7.30 -17.50 3.97
C LEU A 100 -7.25 -17.72 2.46
N ALA A 101 -8.36 -18.14 1.85
CA ALA A 101 -8.45 -18.34 0.41
C ALA A 101 -8.18 -17.04 -0.38
N ALA A 102 -8.67 -15.92 0.12
CA ALA A 102 -8.44 -14.60 -0.49
C ALA A 102 -6.97 -14.20 -0.41
N ARG A 103 -6.33 -14.34 0.75
CA ARG A 103 -4.89 -14.05 0.95
C ARG A 103 -4.02 -14.89 0.01
N GLU A 104 -4.27 -16.19 -0.06
CA GLU A 104 -3.55 -17.08 -0.98
C GLU A 104 -3.77 -16.68 -2.45
N TYR A 105 -4.98 -16.26 -2.79
CA TYR A 105 -5.27 -15.79 -4.14
C TYR A 105 -4.48 -14.52 -4.49
N ILE A 106 -4.43 -13.54 -3.58
CA ILE A 106 -3.69 -12.29 -3.73
C ILE A 106 -2.19 -12.55 -3.86
N LYS A 107 -1.63 -13.35 -2.94
CA LYS A 107 -0.24 -13.79 -2.96
C LYS A 107 0.14 -14.47 -4.28
N LYS A 108 -0.64 -15.48 -4.70
CA LYS A 108 -0.42 -16.23 -5.96
C LYS A 108 -0.42 -15.32 -7.19
N ASN A 109 -1.24 -14.29 -7.18
CA ASN A 109 -1.39 -13.37 -8.30
C ASN A 109 -0.48 -12.13 -8.19
N LYS A 110 0.39 -12.05 -7.17
CA LYS A 110 1.31 -10.94 -6.93
C LYS A 110 0.60 -9.58 -6.89
N ILE A 111 -0.59 -9.55 -6.28
CA ILE A 111 -1.34 -8.31 -6.08
C ILE A 111 -0.76 -7.63 -4.84
N ALA A 112 -0.51 -6.33 -4.93
CA ALA A 112 -0.01 -5.51 -3.84
C ALA A 112 -1.11 -5.19 -2.83
N TYR A 113 -0.73 -4.94 -1.58
CA TYR A 113 -1.64 -4.38 -0.58
C TYR A 113 -1.38 -2.89 -0.34
N ARG A 114 -2.48 -2.19 -0.04
CA ARG A 114 -2.49 -0.84 0.49
C ARG A 114 -3.21 -0.84 1.83
N ASP A 115 -2.60 -0.21 2.85
CA ASP A 115 -3.25 0.18 4.10
C ASP A 115 -3.30 1.71 4.15
N ASP A 116 -4.50 2.28 4.23
CA ASP A 116 -4.78 3.71 4.26
C ASP A 116 -5.15 4.23 5.65
N SER A 117 -4.92 3.42 6.67
CA SER A 117 -5.36 3.67 8.05
C SER A 117 -4.20 3.95 9.02
N ILE A 118 -3.00 4.25 8.53
CA ILE A 118 -1.84 4.46 9.41
C ILE A 118 -2.04 5.67 10.32
N LEU A 119 -1.98 5.47 11.63
CA LEU A 119 -2.24 6.46 12.68
C LEU A 119 -3.70 6.95 12.76
N VAL A 120 -4.66 6.23 12.21
CA VAL A 120 -6.07 6.46 12.47
C VAL A 120 -6.36 6.19 13.95
N GLU A 121 -7.10 7.11 14.61
CA GLU A 121 -7.30 7.14 16.07
C GLU A 121 -7.79 5.81 16.64
N TRP A 122 -8.83 5.26 16.07
CA TRP A 122 -9.43 4.02 16.58
C TRP A 122 -8.53 2.78 16.37
N HIS A 123 -7.66 2.78 15.37
CA HIS A 123 -6.64 1.75 15.19
C HIS A 123 -5.49 1.91 16.17
N TYR A 124 -4.99 3.15 16.31
CA TYR A 124 -3.79 3.42 17.08
C TYR A 124 -3.98 3.20 18.57
N PHE A 125 -5.16 3.59 19.12
CA PHE A 125 -5.49 3.43 20.53
C PHE A 125 -6.29 2.17 20.83
N ALA A 126 -6.73 1.42 19.81
CA ALA A 126 -7.41 0.15 20.01
C ALA A 126 -6.46 -0.91 20.59
N ASP A 127 -7.04 -1.92 21.22
CA ASP A 127 -6.29 -3.03 21.82
C ASP A 127 -5.39 -3.77 20.83
N CYS A 128 -5.76 -3.78 19.55
CA CYS A 128 -5.00 -4.42 18.50
C CYS A 128 -3.59 -3.84 18.31
N ASN A 129 -3.39 -2.56 18.59
CA ASN A 129 -2.13 -1.89 18.35
C ASN A 129 -1.33 -1.53 19.59
N LYS A 130 -1.97 -1.26 20.71
CA LYS A 130 -1.34 -0.92 22.02
C LYS A 130 -0.07 -0.05 21.90
N GLY A 131 -0.06 0.88 20.95
CA GLY A 131 1.06 1.77 20.70
C GLY A 131 2.30 1.13 20.03
N THR A 132 2.22 -0.10 19.55
CA THR A 132 3.40 -0.78 18.99
C THR A 132 3.64 -0.48 17.52
N ASP A 133 2.61 -0.59 16.70
CA ASP A 133 2.60 -0.10 15.31
C ASP A 133 1.16 0.20 14.89
N SER A 134 0.97 0.87 13.78
CA SER A 134 -0.33 1.24 13.26
C SER A 134 -0.84 0.33 12.15
N LEU A 135 -0.14 -0.75 11.87
CA LEU A 135 -0.51 -1.69 10.83
C LEU A 135 -1.50 -2.70 11.40
N LEU A 136 -2.75 -2.66 10.91
CA LEU A 136 -3.81 -3.49 11.46
C LEU A 136 -3.66 -4.98 11.11
N ARG A 137 -3.12 -5.26 9.92
CA ARG A 137 -3.02 -6.63 9.37
C ARG A 137 -1.62 -6.90 8.82
N PRO A 138 -0.60 -6.91 9.68
CA PRO A 138 0.78 -7.09 9.24
C PRO A 138 1.01 -8.39 8.46
N GLU A 139 0.23 -9.43 8.73
CA GLU A 139 0.32 -10.70 8.04
C GLU A 139 -0.04 -10.63 6.54
N PHE A 140 -0.82 -9.62 6.11
CA PHE A 140 -1.13 -9.43 4.68
C PHE A 140 0.11 -8.96 3.92
N PHE A 141 0.90 -8.10 4.54
CA PHE A 141 2.15 -7.60 3.96
C PHE A 141 3.23 -8.68 3.96
N ASP A 142 3.27 -9.53 4.99
CA ASP A 142 4.15 -10.72 5.02
C ASP A 142 3.85 -11.67 3.87
N ASP A 143 2.58 -11.88 3.54
CA ASP A 143 2.17 -12.79 2.48
C ASP A 143 2.68 -12.36 1.10
N ILE A 144 2.71 -11.07 0.83
CA ILE A 144 3.09 -10.56 -0.50
C ILE A 144 4.58 -10.29 -0.66
N TYR A 145 5.31 -10.00 0.42
CA TYR A 145 6.74 -9.81 0.36
C TYR A 145 7.48 -11.14 0.11
N PRO A 146 8.47 -11.22 -0.77
CA PRO A 146 9.08 -10.14 -1.57
C PRO A 146 8.50 -9.97 -2.99
N ASN A 147 7.30 -10.46 -3.27
CA ASN A 147 6.80 -10.62 -4.64
C ASN A 147 5.94 -9.45 -5.16
N ALA A 148 5.46 -8.60 -4.27
CA ALA A 148 4.65 -7.43 -4.62
C ALA A 148 4.95 -6.26 -3.68
N PRO A 149 4.79 -5.00 -4.15
CA PRO A 149 5.02 -3.82 -3.36
C PRO A 149 3.96 -3.63 -2.26
N ALA A 150 4.28 -2.79 -1.27
CA ALA A 150 3.37 -2.36 -0.22
C ALA A 150 3.20 -0.84 -0.28
N THR A 151 1.95 -0.38 -0.20
CA THR A 151 1.61 1.03 -0.11
C THR A 151 1.01 1.31 1.25
N LEU A 152 1.50 2.34 1.92
CA LEU A 152 0.94 2.84 3.17
C LEU A 152 0.47 4.28 2.98
N GLU A 153 -0.63 4.63 3.64
CA GLU A 153 -1.14 5.99 3.64
C GLU A 153 -1.40 6.46 5.06
N LEU A 154 -0.78 7.60 5.40
CA LEU A 154 -0.96 8.24 6.69
C LEU A 154 -2.34 8.92 6.73
N GLU A 155 -3.06 8.74 7.84
CA GLU A 155 -4.25 9.54 8.16
C GLU A 155 -3.99 11.05 7.99
N HIS A 156 -5.03 11.82 7.72
CA HIS A 156 -4.95 13.28 7.67
C HIS A 156 -4.13 13.84 8.81
N TYR A 157 -3.03 14.51 8.51
CA TYR A 157 -2.11 14.99 9.54
C TYR A 157 -2.81 15.85 10.60
N ASN A 158 -3.76 16.69 10.21
CA ASN A 158 -4.55 17.47 11.16
C ASN A 158 -5.42 16.59 12.07
N SER A 159 -5.91 15.44 11.57
CA SER A 159 -6.65 14.48 12.37
C SER A 159 -5.74 13.81 13.38
N THR A 160 -4.53 13.43 12.99
CA THR A 160 -3.56 12.82 13.91
C THR A 160 -3.11 13.78 15.01
N LEU A 161 -3.02 15.08 14.71
CA LEU A 161 -2.76 16.11 15.73
C LEU A 161 -3.92 16.27 16.69
N LYS A 162 -5.15 16.30 16.17
CA LYS A 162 -6.38 16.49 16.96
C LYS A 162 -6.66 15.28 17.87
N SER A 163 -6.51 14.08 17.36
CA SER A 163 -6.71 12.83 18.11
C SER A 163 -5.59 12.53 19.09
N GLY A 164 -4.41 13.13 18.89
CA GLY A 164 -3.22 12.87 19.67
C GLY A 164 -2.37 11.70 19.18
N THR A 165 -2.77 11.00 18.11
CA THR A 165 -2.02 9.85 17.58
C THR A 165 -0.62 10.22 17.13
N TRP A 166 -0.40 11.47 16.66
CA TRP A 166 0.93 11.94 16.32
C TRP A 166 1.87 12.08 17.52
N LYS A 167 1.33 12.41 18.68
CA LYS A 167 2.10 12.46 19.94
C LYS A 167 2.29 11.09 20.56
N GLY A 168 1.35 10.18 20.30
CA GLY A 168 1.29 8.86 20.92
C GLY A 168 0.74 8.89 22.36
N ALA A 169 0.55 7.69 22.92
CA ALA A 169 -0.04 7.48 24.24
C ALA A 169 0.79 8.10 25.39
N ASN A 170 2.08 8.23 25.22
CA ASN A 170 3.02 8.70 26.24
C ASN A 170 3.45 10.17 26.09
N GLY A 171 2.85 10.91 25.16
CA GLY A 171 3.13 12.33 24.93
C GLY A 171 4.46 12.63 24.23
N GLU A 172 5.17 11.61 23.78
CA GLU A 172 6.37 11.72 22.94
C GLU A 172 5.98 11.78 21.46
N LYS A 173 6.94 12.05 20.56
CA LYS A 173 6.73 12.00 19.10
C LYS A 173 6.57 10.56 18.61
N GLU A 174 5.66 9.83 19.19
CA GLU A 174 5.48 8.39 18.99
C GLU A 174 4.90 8.07 17.62
N GLY A 175 4.11 8.98 17.03
CA GLY A 175 3.63 8.84 15.67
C GLY A 175 4.78 8.68 14.66
N ALA A 176 5.87 9.43 14.83
CA ALA A 176 7.07 9.25 14.02
C ALA A 176 7.74 7.88 14.25
N ALA A 177 7.78 7.41 15.48
CA ALA A 177 8.30 6.09 15.81
C ALA A 177 7.39 4.98 15.24
N ALA A 178 6.07 5.15 15.32
CA ALA A 178 5.12 4.23 14.70
C ALA A 178 5.30 4.17 13.18
N LEU A 179 5.47 5.31 12.50
CA LEU A 179 5.77 5.33 11.07
C LEU A 179 7.03 4.55 10.72
N ARG A 180 8.10 4.71 11.47
CA ARG A 180 9.35 3.95 11.25
C ARG A 180 9.10 2.44 11.37
N ARG A 181 8.33 2.03 12.39
CA ARG A 181 7.99 0.62 12.61
C ARG A 181 7.15 0.05 11.47
N VAL A 182 6.08 0.72 11.08
CA VAL A 182 5.19 0.21 10.01
C VAL A 182 5.87 0.19 8.65
N ILE A 183 6.69 1.18 8.32
CA ILE A 183 7.49 1.20 7.09
C ILE A 183 8.39 -0.02 7.02
N LYS A 184 9.10 -0.33 8.11
CA LYS A 184 9.94 -1.52 8.19
C LYS A 184 9.13 -2.81 8.17
N ARG A 185 8.04 -2.86 8.93
CA ARG A 185 7.21 -4.08 9.10
C ARG A 185 6.49 -4.48 7.81
N ALA A 186 5.97 -3.50 7.06
CA ALA A 186 5.29 -3.74 5.80
C ALA A 186 6.23 -3.82 4.59
N HIS A 187 7.55 -3.66 4.76
CA HIS A 187 8.46 -3.47 3.63
C HIS A 187 7.94 -2.38 2.67
N CYS A 188 7.58 -1.23 3.23
CA CYS A 188 6.87 -0.17 2.54
C CYS A 188 7.61 0.30 1.30
N THR A 189 6.94 0.24 0.16
CA THR A 189 7.48 0.69 -1.12
C THR A 189 7.04 2.13 -1.44
N TYR A 190 5.80 2.46 -1.11
CA TYR A 190 5.21 3.77 -1.34
C TYR A 190 4.51 4.26 -0.08
N LEU A 191 4.76 5.51 0.29
CA LEU A 191 4.12 6.16 1.43
C LEU A 191 3.37 7.41 0.95
N GLY A 192 2.06 7.40 1.14
CA GLY A 192 1.18 8.55 0.90
C GLY A 192 0.89 9.34 2.16
N TYR A 193 0.57 10.62 1.97
CA TYR A 193 0.09 11.48 3.04
C TYR A 193 -1.28 12.03 2.67
N HIS A 194 -2.25 11.76 3.51
CA HIS A 194 -3.60 12.21 3.30
C HIS A 194 -3.81 13.61 3.89
N GLY A 195 -4.57 14.46 3.20
CA GLY A 195 -4.92 15.79 3.65
C GLY A 195 -3.81 16.82 3.50
N ASN A 196 -3.37 17.46 4.59
CA ASN A 196 -2.45 18.59 4.54
C ASN A 196 -0.98 18.15 4.55
N ALA A 197 -0.50 17.64 3.42
CA ALA A 197 0.88 17.20 3.27
C ALA A 197 1.91 18.33 3.42
N GLU A 198 1.56 19.56 3.00
CA GLU A 198 2.43 20.72 3.14
C GLU A 198 2.68 21.06 4.62
N LYS A 199 1.62 21.07 5.43
CA LYS A 199 1.74 21.30 6.88
C LYS A 199 2.54 20.19 7.53
N TYR A 200 2.30 18.93 7.17
CA TYR A 200 3.06 17.81 7.67
C TYR A 200 4.56 17.95 7.39
N ALA A 201 4.92 18.31 6.16
CA ALA A 201 6.32 18.49 5.77
C ALA A 201 6.98 19.68 6.49
N LYS A 202 6.25 20.78 6.66
CA LYS A 202 6.73 21.95 7.39
C LYS A 202 6.99 21.67 8.87
N ASP A 203 6.09 20.94 9.51
CA ASP A 203 6.18 20.64 10.93
C ASP A 203 7.22 19.53 11.24
N ASN A 204 7.55 18.69 10.26
CA ASN A 204 8.37 17.48 10.46
C ASN A 204 9.48 17.30 9.40
N PRO A 205 10.31 18.31 9.10
CA PRO A 205 11.28 18.24 8.01
C PRO A 205 12.29 17.09 8.17
N GLU A 206 12.71 16.80 9.41
CA GLU A 206 13.70 15.75 9.68
C GLU A 206 13.10 14.34 9.44
N ILE A 207 11.85 14.12 9.84
CA ILE A 207 11.16 12.86 9.56
C ILE A 207 10.97 12.67 8.06
N ILE A 208 10.56 13.70 7.33
CA ILE A 208 10.41 13.63 5.86
C ILE A 208 11.74 13.25 5.21
N LYS A 209 12.83 13.93 5.60
CA LYS A 209 14.16 13.65 5.09
C LYS A 209 14.63 12.22 5.39
N GLU A 210 14.39 11.74 6.61
CA GLU A 210 14.71 10.38 7.01
C GLU A 210 13.92 9.35 6.19
N LEU A 211 12.59 9.50 6.15
CA LEU A 211 11.71 8.53 5.52
C LEU A 211 11.83 8.52 4.00
N ALA A 212 12.18 9.63 3.36
CA ALA A 212 12.45 9.70 1.93
C ALA A 212 13.54 8.70 1.49
N ASN A 213 14.48 8.38 2.37
CA ASN A 213 15.54 7.40 2.10
C ASN A 213 15.23 6.00 2.66
N LYS A 214 14.13 5.83 3.42
CA LYS A 214 13.76 4.55 4.02
C LYS A 214 12.61 3.86 3.28
N VAL A 215 11.71 4.64 2.70
CA VAL A 215 10.59 4.11 1.90
C VAL A 215 11.12 3.62 0.55
N GLY A 216 10.66 2.46 0.13
CA GLY A 216 11.13 1.83 -1.09
C GLY A 216 12.52 1.23 -0.96
N TYR A 217 13.30 1.32 -2.01
CA TYR A 217 14.67 0.81 -2.06
C TYR A 217 15.68 1.95 -2.22
N TRP A 218 16.83 1.79 -1.57
CA TRP A 218 17.96 2.70 -1.66
C TRP A 218 19.24 1.88 -1.69
N TYR A 219 19.69 1.55 -2.90
CA TYR A 219 20.93 0.82 -3.13
C TYR A 219 22.13 1.76 -2.98
N PHE A 220 23.03 1.41 -2.08
CA PHE A 220 24.20 2.17 -1.74
C PHE A 220 25.47 1.33 -2.01
N VAL A 221 26.42 1.89 -2.75
CA VAL A 221 27.71 1.25 -3.00
C VAL A 221 28.67 1.60 -1.87
N ASN A 222 29.11 0.60 -1.11
CA ASN A 222 30.03 0.75 0.00
C ASN A 222 31.48 0.81 -0.46
N SER A 223 31.87 -0.08 -1.39
CA SER A 223 33.24 -0.10 -1.96
C SER A 223 33.22 -0.45 -3.45
N VAL A 224 34.29 -0.03 -4.11
CA VAL A 224 34.57 -0.34 -5.51
C VAL A 224 36.04 -0.69 -5.60
N ASP A 225 36.36 -1.94 -5.91
CA ASP A 225 37.73 -2.45 -5.97
C ASP A 225 37.94 -3.31 -7.22
N PHE A 226 39.20 -3.65 -7.51
CA PHE A 226 39.56 -4.68 -8.48
C PHE A 226 40.15 -5.87 -7.76
N ASP A 227 39.74 -7.06 -8.09
CA ASP A 227 40.35 -8.27 -7.58
C ASP A 227 41.70 -8.60 -8.26
N ALA A 228 42.30 -9.71 -7.86
CA ALA A 228 43.61 -10.14 -8.37
C ALA A 228 43.57 -10.50 -9.86
N ASP A 229 42.39 -10.84 -10.39
CA ASP A 229 42.20 -11.18 -11.81
C ASP A 229 41.84 -9.95 -12.66
N GLY A 230 41.69 -8.78 -12.02
CA GLY A 230 41.34 -7.52 -12.64
C GLY A 230 39.87 -7.30 -12.88
N ASP A 231 39.02 -8.11 -12.25
CA ASP A 231 37.59 -7.94 -12.29
C ASP A 231 37.10 -6.84 -11.32
N LEU A 232 36.10 -6.08 -11.74
CA LEU A 232 35.49 -5.02 -10.92
C LEU A 232 34.60 -5.64 -9.84
N VAL A 233 35.00 -5.46 -8.59
CA VAL A 233 34.26 -5.92 -7.40
C VAL A 233 33.51 -4.76 -6.76
N LEU A 234 32.21 -4.92 -6.59
CA LEU A 234 31.35 -3.94 -5.97
C LEU A 234 30.72 -4.53 -4.71
N GLU A 235 30.93 -3.88 -3.55
CA GLU A 235 30.18 -4.14 -2.34
C GLU A 235 29.06 -3.11 -2.23
N TRP A 236 27.83 -3.58 -2.11
CA TRP A 236 26.67 -2.72 -2.05
C TRP A 236 25.58 -3.31 -1.14
N GLU A 237 24.73 -2.41 -0.62
CA GLU A 237 23.61 -2.77 0.24
C GLU A 237 22.34 -2.03 -0.16
N ASN A 238 21.19 -2.56 0.24
CA ASN A 238 19.92 -1.84 0.20
C ASN A 238 19.60 -1.29 1.58
N ARG A 239 19.59 0.03 1.72
CA ARG A 239 19.27 0.75 2.96
C ARG A 239 17.79 1.12 3.09
N GLY A 240 16.98 0.86 2.06
CA GLY A 240 15.54 1.05 2.07
C GLY A 240 14.79 -0.10 2.74
N ALA A 241 13.51 0.09 2.99
CA ALA A 241 12.63 -0.90 3.63
C ALA A 241 12.17 -2.02 2.68
N ALA A 242 12.13 -1.75 1.38
CA ALA A 242 11.74 -2.69 0.33
C ALA A 242 12.90 -2.94 -0.63
N HIS A 243 12.77 -3.95 -1.48
CA HIS A 243 13.67 -4.13 -2.62
C HIS A 243 13.03 -3.61 -3.92
N ALA A 244 13.80 -3.56 -4.99
CA ALA A 244 13.29 -3.21 -6.29
C ALA A 244 12.46 -4.36 -6.88
N PHE A 245 11.20 -4.10 -7.20
CA PHE A 245 10.30 -5.08 -7.82
C PHE A 245 10.49 -5.16 -9.34
N ASN A 246 11.08 -4.13 -9.96
CA ASN A 246 11.48 -4.13 -11.35
C ASN A 246 12.91 -4.60 -11.49
N ARG A 247 13.24 -5.18 -12.65
CA ARG A 247 14.61 -5.53 -12.99
C ARG A 247 15.38 -4.26 -13.36
N TYR A 248 16.48 -4.02 -12.67
CA TYR A 248 17.45 -2.97 -12.99
C TYR A 248 18.79 -3.60 -13.36
N TYR A 249 19.59 -2.87 -14.14
CA TYR A 249 20.93 -3.27 -14.54
C TYR A 249 21.93 -2.27 -13.97
N LEU A 250 23.00 -2.78 -13.41
CA LEU A 250 24.13 -1.96 -13.00
C LEU A 250 25.05 -1.76 -14.20
N PHE A 251 25.45 -0.52 -14.44
CA PHE A 251 26.41 -0.15 -15.47
C PHE A 251 27.60 0.56 -14.84
N ALA A 252 28.82 0.11 -15.15
CA ALA A 252 30.05 0.82 -14.84
C ALA A 252 30.57 1.55 -16.07
N LYS A 253 30.87 2.85 -15.94
CA LYS A 253 31.53 3.64 -17.00
C LYS A 253 32.94 3.98 -16.55
N ILE A 254 33.93 3.42 -17.24
CA ILE A 254 35.34 3.67 -16.96
C ILE A 254 35.79 4.83 -17.87
N LYS A 255 36.35 5.91 -17.28
CA LYS A 255 36.95 7.01 -18.03
C LYS A 255 38.25 6.54 -18.69
N GLY A 256 38.37 6.73 -19.99
CA GLY A 256 39.60 6.47 -20.75
C GLY A 256 39.54 5.30 -21.71
N ARG A 257 38.39 4.68 -21.91
CA ARG A 257 38.14 3.70 -22.97
C ARG A 257 36.85 3.99 -23.72
#